data_0b582f7d43b09f5c2039e563235cf262
#
_entry.id   0b582f7d43b09f5c2039e563235cf262
#
_cell.length_a   1.000
_cell.length_b   1.000
_cell.length_c   1.000
_cell.angle_alpha   90.00
_cell.angle_beta   90.00
_cell.angle_gamma   90.00
#
_symmetry.space_group_name_H-M   'P 1'
#
loop_
_entity.id
_entity.type
_entity.pdbx_description
1 polymer ?
#
loop_
_entity_poly.entity_id
_entity_poly.type
_entity_poly.pdbx_seq_one_letter_code
_entity_poly.pdbx_strand_id
1 'polypeptide(L)'
;MVSSLGGAVVRGEIPPGVALPSEPELELRFGVSRSVVREAVKTLAAKGLISVRPRHGTHVRPPHDWSLLDTDVLAWLSAGRGLDRDLLLALEEVRGIIEPGAAALAASRATPADRERIMNAFAAMEASRYNPIAAIAADKAFHLAILDATHNPVLRSFRSAIDTILSAVFDVAVDVYAENLPNHAAVANAILAGEPTGARSAMECLLGFTEKHLAEDAGMPPSAAHQKKQ
;
A
#
# COMPACT_ATOMS: atom_id res chain seq x y z
N MET A 1 17.07 -13.24 -5.62
CA MET A 1 18.17 -12.36 -5.18
C MET A 1 17.65 -10.97 -4.80
N VAL A 2 16.97 -10.21 -5.67
CA VAL A 2 16.43 -8.85 -5.34
C VAL A 2 15.60 -8.90 -4.07
N SER A 3 14.56 -9.75 -4.01
CA SER A 3 13.68 -9.86 -2.84
C SER A 3 14.41 -10.30 -1.57
N SER A 4 15.41 -11.18 -1.69
CA SER A 4 16.21 -11.62 -0.53
C SER A 4 17.10 -10.51 0.02
N LEU A 5 17.82 -9.77 -0.84
CA LEU A 5 18.67 -8.66 -0.40
C LEU A 5 17.84 -7.44 0.02
N GLY A 6 16.80 -7.09 -0.75
CA GLY A 6 15.91 -5.98 -0.43
C GLY A 6 15.21 -6.21 0.91
N GLY A 7 14.66 -7.40 1.11
CA GLY A 7 14.07 -7.78 2.40
C GLY A 7 15.06 -7.73 3.56
N ALA A 8 16.31 -8.20 3.39
CA ALA A 8 17.35 -8.14 4.41
C ALA A 8 17.71 -6.68 4.79
N VAL A 9 17.79 -5.79 3.79
CA VAL A 9 18.02 -4.36 4.01
C VAL A 9 16.86 -3.74 4.79
N VAL A 10 15.64 -3.97 4.36
CA VAL A 10 14.43 -3.37 4.93
C VAL A 10 14.17 -3.87 6.36
N ARG A 11 14.47 -5.13 6.66
CA ARG A 11 14.40 -5.68 8.05
C ARG A 11 15.56 -5.25 8.94
N GLY A 12 16.53 -4.49 8.41
CA GLY A 12 17.69 -4.03 9.16
C GLY A 12 18.76 -5.11 9.43
N GLU A 13 18.67 -6.27 8.76
CA GLU A 13 19.72 -7.31 8.80
C GLU A 13 21.04 -6.79 8.22
N ILE A 14 20.95 -5.85 7.29
CA ILE A 14 22.07 -5.07 6.76
C ILE A 14 21.79 -3.60 7.09
N PRO A 15 22.40 -3.04 8.13
CA PRO A 15 22.08 -1.68 8.60
C PRO A 15 22.44 -0.58 7.58
N PRO A 16 21.80 0.60 7.68
CA PRO A 16 22.20 1.77 6.91
C PRO A 16 23.69 2.10 7.05
N GLY A 17 24.32 2.47 5.94
CA GLY A 17 25.75 2.78 5.85
C GLY A 17 26.66 1.56 5.70
N VAL A 18 26.16 0.35 5.97
CA VAL A 18 26.96 -0.88 5.82
C VAL A 18 27.09 -1.24 4.34
N ALA A 19 28.26 -1.72 3.97
CA ALA A 19 28.53 -2.22 2.61
C ALA A 19 27.84 -3.58 2.37
N LEU A 20 27.24 -3.75 1.21
CA LEU A 20 26.83 -5.07 0.72
C LEU A 20 28.06 -5.92 0.39
N PRO A 21 27.94 -7.26 0.41
CA PRO A 21 28.97 -8.12 -0.14
C PRO A 21 29.32 -7.73 -1.58
N SER A 22 30.57 -7.96 -1.98
CA SER A 22 31.03 -7.67 -3.34
C SER A 22 30.29 -8.49 -4.40
N GLU A 23 30.30 -8.03 -5.66
CA GLU A 23 29.68 -8.78 -6.78
C GLU A 23 30.10 -10.26 -6.80
N PRO A 24 31.41 -10.62 -6.70
CA PRO A 24 31.83 -12.03 -6.66
C PRO A 24 31.28 -12.83 -5.46
N GLU A 25 31.21 -12.21 -4.28
CA GLU A 25 30.62 -12.86 -3.11
C GLU A 25 29.10 -13.09 -3.28
N LEU A 26 28.40 -12.14 -3.91
CA LEU A 26 27.00 -12.29 -4.23
C LEU A 26 26.75 -13.35 -5.31
N GLU A 27 27.60 -13.43 -6.35
CA GLU A 27 27.58 -14.49 -7.35
C GLU A 27 27.67 -15.88 -6.68
N LEU A 28 28.64 -16.04 -5.79
CA LEU A 28 28.84 -17.29 -5.06
C LEU A 28 27.67 -17.60 -4.12
N ARG A 29 27.21 -16.60 -3.33
CA ARG A 29 26.14 -16.78 -2.34
C ARG A 29 24.80 -17.17 -2.96
N PHE A 30 24.46 -16.61 -4.13
CA PHE A 30 23.18 -16.82 -4.78
C PHE A 30 23.23 -17.82 -5.95
N GLY A 31 24.42 -18.28 -6.35
CA GLY A 31 24.59 -19.20 -7.47
C GLY A 31 24.16 -18.60 -8.81
N VAL A 32 24.36 -17.30 -9.00
CA VAL A 32 23.92 -16.56 -10.19
C VAL A 32 25.09 -15.93 -10.94
N SER A 33 24.87 -15.56 -12.20
CA SER A 33 25.92 -14.89 -13.00
C SER A 33 26.09 -13.42 -12.58
N ARG A 34 27.25 -12.86 -12.91
CA ARG A 34 27.59 -11.45 -12.68
C ARG A 34 26.57 -10.49 -13.26
N SER A 35 26.01 -10.80 -14.44
CA SER A 35 24.96 -9.96 -15.05
C SER A 35 23.71 -9.90 -14.20
N VAL A 36 23.29 -11.01 -13.60
CA VAL A 36 22.14 -11.07 -12.70
C VAL A 36 22.40 -10.26 -11.42
N VAL A 37 23.62 -10.35 -10.86
CA VAL A 37 24.02 -9.55 -9.69
C VAL A 37 23.92 -8.05 -10.01
N ARG A 38 24.48 -7.62 -11.15
CA ARG A 38 24.46 -6.20 -11.55
C ARG A 38 23.06 -5.67 -11.79
N GLU A 39 22.16 -6.45 -12.39
CA GLU A 39 20.76 -6.05 -12.57
C GLU A 39 20.02 -5.98 -11.22
N ALA A 40 20.29 -6.89 -10.29
CA ALA A 40 19.73 -6.82 -8.95
C ALA A 40 20.22 -5.57 -8.17
N VAL A 41 21.51 -5.25 -8.27
CA VAL A 41 22.07 -4.03 -7.67
C VAL A 41 21.43 -2.77 -8.28
N LYS A 42 21.25 -2.70 -9.60
CA LYS A 42 20.55 -1.59 -10.25
C LYS A 42 19.10 -1.46 -9.77
N THR A 43 18.39 -2.57 -9.67
CA THR A 43 17.01 -2.60 -9.20
C THR A 43 16.91 -2.08 -7.77
N LEU A 44 17.75 -2.55 -6.86
CA LEU A 44 17.76 -2.08 -5.47
C LEU A 44 18.18 -0.61 -5.34
N ALA A 45 19.09 -0.14 -6.21
CA ALA A 45 19.48 1.26 -6.27
C ALA A 45 18.33 2.15 -6.79
N ALA A 46 17.59 1.69 -7.81
CA ALA A 46 16.40 2.38 -8.32
C ALA A 46 15.29 2.50 -7.25
N LYS A 47 15.18 1.51 -6.37
CA LYS A 47 14.26 1.54 -5.21
C LYS A 47 14.75 2.41 -4.04
N GLY A 48 15.91 3.05 -4.18
CA GLY A 48 16.49 3.90 -3.14
C GLY A 48 17.14 3.16 -1.97
N LEU A 49 17.17 1.82 -1.97
CA LEU A 49 17.66 1.02 -0.86
C LEU A 49 19.18 1.04 -0.70
N ILE A 50 19.90 1.19 -1.80
CA ILE A 50 21.36 1.15 -1.83
C ILE A 50 21.93 2.25 -2.73
N SER A 51 23.18 2.60 -2.50
CA SER A 51 23.97 3.48 -3.36
C SER A 51 25.25 2.78 -3.81
N VAL A 52 25.56 2.89 -5.09
CA VAL A 52 26.82 2.37 -5.67
C VAL A 52 27.82 3.51 -5.75
N ARG A 53 28.94 3.38 -5.07
CA ARG A 53 30.02 4.39 -5.09
C ARG A 53 31.27 3.81 -5.74
N PRO A 54 31.78 4.42 -6.82
CA PRO A 54 33.01 3.94 -7.46
C PRO A 54 34.14 3.80 -6.44
N ARG A 55 34.82 2.68 -6.43
CA ARG A 55 35.93 2.32 -5.51
C ARG A 55 35.58 2.16 -4.04
N HIS A 56 34.36 2.51 -3.62
CA HIS A 56 33.90 2.37 -2.23
C HIS A 56 32.86 1.27 -2.04
N GLY A 57 32.40 0.65 -3.14
CA GLY A 57 31.43 -0.44 -3.06
C GLY A 57 29.96 0.03 -3.02
N THR A 58 29.09 -0.88 -2.68
CA THR A 58 27.63 -0.68 -2.62
C THR A 58 27.21 -0.62 -1.16
N HIS A 59 26.54 0.45 -0.75
CA HIS A 59 26.16 0.68 0.65
C HIS A 59 24.65 0.84 0.80
N VAL A 60 24.11 0.38 1.92
CA VAL A 60 22.72 0.56 2.29
C VAL A 60 22.46 2.04 2.59
N ARG A 61 21.38 2.59 2.04
CA ARG A 61 20.95 3.97 2.29
C ARG A 61 20.05 4.04 3.53
N PRO A 62 19.94 5.21 4.16
CA PRO A 62 19.03 5.41 5.28
C PRO A 62 17.56 5.29 4.83
N PRO A 63 16.62 4.88 5.73
CA PRO A 63 15.22 4.62 5.39
C PRO A 63 14.47 5.79 4.71
N HIS A 64 14.82 7.04 5.06
CA HIS A 64 14.19 8.22 4.46
C HIS A 64 14.53 8.42 2.96
N ASP A 65 15.50 7.68 2.45
CA ASP A 65 15.87 7.68 1.02
C ASP A 65 15.14 6.58 0.23
N TRP A 66 14.42 5.67 0.90
CA TRP A 66 13.77 4.55 0.25
C TRP A 66 12.51 4.98 -0.48
N SER A 67 12.23 4.33 -1.60
CA SER A 67 11.01 4.57 -2.38
C SER A 67 9.81 3.86 -1.72
N LEU A 68 9.24 4.47 -0.68
CA LEU A 68 8.17 3.87 0.14
C LEU A 68 6.88 3.57 -0.64
N LEU A 69 6.65 4.22 -1.79
CA LEU A 69 5.53 3.89 -2.69
C LEU A 69 5.84 2.79 -3.69
N ASP A 70 7.05 2.21 -3.64
CA ASP A 70 7.40 1.05 -4.44
C ASP A 70 6.78 -0.21 -3.83
N THR A 71 6.08 -0.98 -4.65
CA THR A 71 5.31 -2.17 -4.23
C THR A 71 6.16 -3.20 -3.50
N ASP A 72 7.39 -3.46 -4.00
CA ASP A 72 8.28 -4.44 -3.38
C ASP A 72 8.80 -3.93 -2.03
N VAL A 73 9.14 -2.63 -1.94
CA VAL A 73 9.65 -2.04 -0.68
C VAL A 73 8.61 -2.13 0.42
N LEU A 74 7.36 -1.71 0.13
CA LEU A 74 6.26 -1.83 1.10
C LEU A 74 5.95 -3.29 1.46
N ALA A 75 5.93 -4.20 0.46
CA ALA A 75 5.72 -5.61 0.72
C ALA A 75 6.81 -6.21 1.62
N TRP A 76 8.08 -5.82 1.43
CA TRP A 76 9.18 -6.29 2.30
C TRP A 76 9.10 -5.72 3.71
N LEU A 77 8.65 -4.46 3.86
CA LEU A 77 8.39 -3.84 5.17
C LEU A 77 7.28 -4.60 5.90
N SER A 78 6.15 -4.83 5.25
CA SER A 78 5.02 -5.59 5.83
C SER A 78 5.39 -7.03 6.22
N ALA A 79 6.13 -7.74 5.35
CA ALA A 79 6.52 -9.13 5.60
C ALA A 79 7.55 -9.31 6.73
N GLY A 80 8.20 -8.24 7.17
CA GLY A 80 9.24 -8.27 8.20
C GLY A 80 8.68 -8.20 9.61
N ARG A 81 8.61 -6.99 10.15
CA ARG A 81 8.11 -6.69 11.50
C ARG A 81 6.66 -6.20 11.51
N GLY A 82 5.99 -6.20 10.36
CA GLY A 82 4.84 -5.38 10.10
C GLY A 82 5.26 -3.93 9.79
N LEU A 83 4.34 -3.14 9.28
CA LEU A 83 4.55 -1.70 9.17
C LEU A 83 4.47 -1.11 10.58
N ASP A 84 5.41 -0.22 10.91
CA ASP A 84 5.27 0.54 12.15
C ASP A 84 4.08 1.51 12.03
N ARG A 85 3.58 1.92 13.17
CA ARG A 85 2.40 2.79 13.26
C ARG A 85 2.58 4.12 12.55
N ASP A 86 3.75 4.72 12.69
CA ASP A 86 4.01 6.05 12.12
C ASP A 86 3.98 5.98 10.59
N LEU A 87 4.50 4.89 10.02
CA LEU A 87 4.41 4.65 8.58
C LEU A 87 2.97 4.37 8.13
N LEU A 88 2.19 3.58 8.89
CA LEU A 88 0.77 3.34 8.59
C LEU A 88 -0.02 4.64 8.59
N LEU A 89 0.16 5.50 9.59
CA LEU A 89 -0.49 6.81 9.66
C LEU A 89 -0.06 7.73 8.50
N ALA A 90 1.23 7.73 8.14
CA ALA A 90 1.72 8.49 6.99
C ALA A 90 1.13 8.00 5.66
N LEU A 91 0.89 6.70 5.51
CA LEU A 91 0.23 6.13 4.34
C LEU A 91 -1.26 6.52 4.28
N GLU A 92 -1.96 6.52 5.42
CA GLU A 92 -3.35 7.01 5.50
C GLU A 92 -3.45 8.50 5.24
N GLU A 93 -2.49 9.31 5.71
CA GLU A 93 -2.43 10.74 5.39
C GLU A 93 -2.35 10.98 3.87
N VAL A 94 -1.54 10.20 3.15
CA VAL A 94 -1.46 10.27 1.67
C VAL A 94 -2.81 9.92 1.03
N ARG A 95 -3.51 8.90 1.52
CA ARG A 95 -4.87 8.57 1.08
C ARG A 95 -5.84 9.74 1.33
N GLY A 96 -5.80 10.31 2.54
CA GLY A 96 -6.60 11.47 2.95
C GLY A 96 -6.41 12.70 2.06
N ILE A 97 -5.22 12.89 1.49
CA ILE A 97 -4.93 13.97 0.54
C ILE A 97 -5.47 13.64 -0.87
N ILE A 98 -5.35 12.40 -1.34
CA ILE A 98 -5.61 12.02 -2.73
C ILE A 98 -7.07 11.58 -2.95
N GLU A 99 -7.57 10.67 -2.13
CA GLU A 99 -8.83 9.96 -2.41
C GLU A 99 -10.09 10.82 -2.31
N PRO A 100 -10.24 11.78 -1.37
CA PRO A 100 -11.40 12.67 -1.35
C PRO A 100 -11.48 13.54 -2.61
N GLY A 101 -10.34 14.01 -3.11
CA GLY A 101 -10.24 14.72 -4.38
C GLY A 101 -10.61 13.83 -5.57
N ALA A 102 -10.16 12.57 -5.56
CA ALA A 102 -10.51 11.60 -6.58
C ALA A 102 -12.01 11.28 -6.58
N ALA A 103 -12.62 11.09 -5.41
CA ALA A 103 -14.06 10.85 -5.27
C ALA A 103 -14.91 12.01 -5.83
N ALA A 104 -14.52 13.26 -5.53
CA ALA A 104 -15.18 14.45 -6.09
C ALA A 104 -15.06 14.53 -7.61
N LEU A 105 -13.89 14.23 -8.17
CA LEU A 105 -13.70 14.18 -9.62
C LEU A 105 -14.48 13.04 -10.26
N ALA A 106 -14.51 11.86 -9.63
CA ALA A 106 -15.29 10.72 -10.10
C ALA A 106 -16.78 11.06 -10.14
N ALA A 107 -17.33 11.69 -9.10
CA ALA A 107 -18.72 12.13 -9.08
C ALA A 107 -19.07 13.04 -10.27
N SER A 108 -18.12 13.91 -10.69
CA SER A 108 -18.31 14.82 -11.82
C SER A 108 -18.12 14.17 -13.20
N ARG A 109 -17.32 13.09 -13.29
CA ARG A 109 -16.79 12.60 -14.58
C ARG A 109 -17.15 11.14 -14.89
N ALA A 110 -17.60 10.38 -13.88
CA ALA A 110 -17.87 8.96 -14.05
C ALA A 110 -18.90 8.71 -15.15
N THR A 111 -18.53 7.89 -16.12
CA THR A 111 -19.43 7.36 -17.14
C THR A 111 -20.40 6.35 -16.51
N PRO A 112 -21.49 5.97 -17.19
CA PRO A 112 -22.36 4.88 -16.70
C PRO A 112 -21.60 3.58 -16.40
N ALA A 113 -20.61 3.23 -17.23
CA ALA A 113 -19.79 2.04 -17.01
C ALA A 113 -18.86 2.17 -15.79
N ASP A 114 -18.37 3.39 -15.49
CA ASP A 114 -17.60 3.63 -14.27
C ASP A 114 -18.46 3.46 -13.02
N ARG A 115 -19.65 4.04 -13.03
CA ARG A 115 -20.61 3.93 -11.93
C ARG A 115 -21.00 2.47 -11.68
N GLU A 116 -21.24 1.71 -12.73
CA GLU A 116 -21.48 0.26 -12.63
C GLU A 116 -20.29 -0.48 -12.00
N ARG A 117 -19.04 -0.17 -12.39
CA ARG A 117 -17.84 -0.79 -11.80
C ARG A 117 -17.72 -0.47 -10.31
N ILE A 118 -17.98 0.78 -9.91
CA ILE A 118 -17.91 1.20 -8.49
C ILE A 118 -18.99 0.44 -7.69
N MET A 119 -20.21 0.35 -8.20
CA MET A 119 -21.30 -0.37 -7.53
C MET A 119 -21.04 -1.87 -7.43
N ASN A 120 -20.50 -2.48 -8.49
CA ASN A 120 -20.13 -3.90 -8.48
C ASN A 120 -19.01 -4.19 -7.47
N ALA A 121 -18.02 -3.28 -7.35
CA ALA A 121 -16.97 -3.39 -6.34
C ALA A 121 -17.56 -3.26 -4.93
N PHE A 122 -18.45 -2.31 -4.69
CA PHE A 122 -19.14 -2.17 -3.41
C PHE A 122 -20.01 -3.40 -3.06
N ALA A 123 -20.76 -3.92 -4.01
CA ALA A 123 -21.55 -5.15 -3.81
C ALA A 123 -20.65 -6.36 -3.46
N ALA A 124 -19.45 -6.45 -4.07
CA ALA A 124 -18.47 -7.47 -3.72
C ALA A 124 -17.93 -7.27 -2.29
N MET A 125 -17.77 -6.01 -1.83
CA MET A 125 -17.41 -5.70 -0.44
C MET A 125 -18.47 -6.21 0.54
N GLU A 126 -19.74 -5.96 0.29
CA GLU A 126 -20.84 -6.46 1.14
C GLU A 126 -20.89 -7.98 1.18
N ALA A 127 -20.73 -8.63 0.01
CA ALA A 127 -20.72 -10.10 -0.10
C ALA A 127 -19.53 -10.74 0.64
N SER A 128 -18.41 -10.03 0.74
CA SER A 128 -17.17 -10.54 1.35
C SER A 128 -16.97 -10.11 2.81
N ARG A 129 -17.94 -9.45 3.45
CA ARG A 129 -17.82 -8.83 4.79
C ARG A 129 -17.25 -9.73 5.91
N TYR A 130 -17.33 -11.04 5.75
CA TYR A 130 -16.83 -12.02 6.71
C TYR A 130 -15.69 -12.90 6.15
N ASN A 131 -15.13 -12.52 4.99
CA ASN A 131 -14.03 -13.21 4.34
C ASN A 131 -12.86 -12.24 4.12
N PRO A 132 -11.84 -12.19 4.99
CA PRO A 132 -10.76 -11.22 4.92
C PRO A 132 -10.04 -11.19 3.56
N ILE A 133 -9.78 -12.35 2.96
CA ILE A 133 -9.08 -12.43 1.66
C ILE A 133 -9.89 -11.81 0.54
N ALA A 134 -11.20 -12.09 0.49
CA ALA A 134 -12.08 -11.52 -0.50
C ALA A 134 -12.38 -10.04 -0.22
N ALA A 135 -12.47 -9.67 1.07
CA ALA A 135 -12.72 -8.30 1.50
C ALA A 135 -11.62 -7.34 1.05
N ILE A 136 -10.33 -7.68 1.24
CA ILE A 136 -9.23 -6.83 0.78
C ILE A 136 -9.25 -6.64 -0.74
N ALA A 137 -9.54 -7.70 -1.49
CA ALA A 137 -9.62 -7.60 -2.96
C ALA A 137 -10.76 -6.68 -3.41
N ALA A 138 -11.92 -6.77 -2.75
CA ALA A 138 -13.09 -5.95 -3.04
C ALA A 138 -12.88 -4.49 -2.64
N ASP A 139 -12.30 -4.22 -1.47
CA ASP A 139 -11.93 -2.88 -0.98
C ASP A 139 -10.97 -2.19 -1.96
N LYS A 140 -9.91 -2.87 -2.34
CA LYS A 140 -8.98 -2.38 -3.35
C LYS A 140 -9.67 -2.08 -4.67
N ALA A 141 -10.52 -2.98 -5.15
CA ALA A 141 -11.27 -2.80 -6.39
C ALA A 141 -12.16 -1.55 -6.33
N PHE A 142 -12.78 -1.27 -5.19
CA PHE A 142 -13.62 -0.10 -4.97
C PHE A 142 -12.82 1.21 -5.08
N HIS A 143 -11.77 1.37 -4.30
CA HIS A 143 -10.93 2.58 -4.31
C HIS A 143 -10.26 2.81 -5.67
N LEU A 144 -9.78 1.75 -6.30
CA LEU A 144 -9.15 1.83 -7.62
C LEU A 144 -10.16 2.14 -8.74
N ALA A 145 -11.42 1.68 -8.62
CA ALA A 145 -12.49 2.05 -9.57
C ALA A 145 -12.81 3.54 -9.47
N ILE A 146 -12.83 4.11 -8.26
CA ILE A 146 -13.02 5.56 -8.06
C ILE A 146 -11.87 6.35 -8.69
N LEU A 147 -10.63 5.93 -8.47
CA LEU A 147 -9.46 6.57 -9.05
C LEU A 147 -9.51 6.55 -10.58
N ASP A 148 -9.87 5.42 -11.19
CA ASP A 148 -10.04 5.27 -12.64
C ASP A 148 -11.17 6.17 -13.18
N ALA A 149 -12.29 6.29 -12.44
CA ALA A 149 -13.45 7.12 -12.79
C ALA A 149 -13.17 8.64 -12.79
N THR A 150 -12.03 9.07 -12.26
CA THR A 150 -11.59 10.48 -12.38
C THR A 150 -11.27 10.88 -13.82
N HIS A 151 -11.00 9.93 -14.71
CA HIS A 151 -10.49 10.15 -16.07
C HIS A 151 -9.28 11.10 -16.12
N ASN A 152 -8.51 11.19 -15.02
CA ASN A 152 -7.28 11.96 -14.95
C ASN A 152 -6.07 11.01 -15.09
N PRO A 153 -5.32 11.07 -16.21
CA PRO A 153 -4.21 10.14 -16.45
C PRO A 153 -3.08 10.26 -15.41
N VAL A 154 -2.90 11.44 -14.80
CA VAL A 154 -1.89 11.67 -13.76
C VAL A 154 -2.34 11.04 -12.44
N LEU A 155 -3.62 11.22 -12.02
CA LEU A 155 -4.15 10.53 -10.85
C LEU A 155 -4.12 9.01 -11.04
N ARG A 156 -4.43 8.52 -12.22
CA ARG A 156 -4.34 7.09 -12.54
C ARG A 156 -2.94 6.52 -12.38
N SER A 157 -1.87 7.32 -12.52
CA SER A 157 -0.51 6.86 -12.27
C SER A 157 -0.23 6.54 -10.78
N PHE A 158 -1.06 7.05 -9.86
CA PHE A 158 -1.00 6.67 -8.44
C PHE A 158 -1.67 5.31 -8.13
N ARG A 159 -2.31 4.66 -9.11
CA ARG A 159 -3.02 3.40 -8.93
C ARG A 159 -2.18 2.34 -8.20
N SER A 160 -0.94 2.13 -8.64
CA SER A 160 -0.04 1.15 -8.01
C SER A 160 0.30 1.51 -6.57
N ALA A 161 0.54 2.80 -6.30
CA ALA A 161 0.81 3.28 -4.94
C ALA A 161 -0.41 3.05 -4.02
N ILE A 162 -1.60 3.48 -4.44
CA ILE A 162 -2.84 3.28 -3.68
C ILE A 162 -3.12 1.79 -3.46
N ASP A 163 -2.98 0.95 -4.50
CA ASP A 163 -3.14 -0.51 -4.37
C ASP A 163 -2.22 -1.11 -3.31
N THR A 164 -0.97 -0.64 -3.25
CA THR A 164 0.02 -1.10 -2.27
C THR A 164 -0.29 -0.60 -0.87
N ILE A 165 -0.70 0.66 -0.72
CA ILE A 165 -1.11 1.24 0.57
C ILE A 165 -2.31 0.49 1.12
N LEU A 166 -3.35 0.28 0.31
CA LEU A 166 -4.55 -0.48 0.70
C LEU A 166 -4.20 -1.89 1.18
N SER A 167 -3.26 -2.57 0.51
CA SER A 167 -2.80 -3.89 0.96
C SER A 167 -2.12 -3.84 2.32
N ALA A 168 -1.32 -2.79 2.56
CA ALA A 168 -0.56 -2.63 3.79
C ALA A 168 -1.45 -2.25 4.99
N VAL A 169 -2.43 -1.40 4.78
CA VAL A 169 -3.34 -0.90 5.82
C VAL A 169 -4.42 -1.93 6.16
N PHE A 170 -4.90 -2.68 5.17
CA PHE A 170 -5.99 -3.62 5.36
C PHE A 170 -5.68 -4.71 6.41
N ASP A 171 -4.45 -5.20 6.46
CA ASP A 171 -4.02 -6.22 7.42
C ASP A 171 -4.27 -5.78 8.89
N VAL A 172 -4.29 -4.47 9.14
CA VAL A 172 -4.52 -3.89 10.47
C VAL A 172 -5.99 -3.50 10.67
N ALA A 173 -6.69 -3.07 9.60
CA ALA A 173 -8.07 -2.57 9.67
C ALA A 173 -9.14 -3.65 9.41
N VAL A 174 -8.76 -4.91 9.20
CA VAL A 174 -9.68 -5.99 8.83
C VAL A 174 -10.79 -6.23 9.85
N ASP A 175 -10.52 -6.04 11.13
CA ASP A 175 -11.47 -6.28 12.22
C ASP A 175 -12.63 -5.26 12.21
N VAL A 176 -12.41 -4.05 11.69
CA VAL A 176 -13.42 -3.00 11.60
C VAL A 176 -13.98 -2.81 10.18
N TYR A 177 -13.55 -3.65 9.25
CA TYR A 177 -13.99 -3.57 7.85
C TYR A 177 -15.51 -3.56 7.70
N ALA A 178 -16.21 -4.47 8.36
CA ALA A 178 -17.67 -4.59 8.28
C ALA A 178 -18.39 -3.35 8.84
N GLU A 179 -17.81 -2.69 9.85
CA GLU A 179 -18.36 -1.49 10.46
C GLU A 179 -18.19 -0.25 9.56
N ASN A 180 -17.18 -0.26 8.68
CA ASN A 180 -16.89 0.82 7.75
C ASN A 180 -17.66 0.71 6.41
N LEU A 181 -18.36 -0.40 6.14
CA LEU A 181 -19.16 -0.57 4.90
C LEU A 181 -20.20 0.53 4.67
N PRO A 182 -20.92 1.06 5.70
CA PRO A 182 -21.84 2.18 5.50
C PRO A 182 -21.17 3.44 4.94
N ASN A 183 -19.91 3.73 5.31
CA ASN A 183 -19.15 4.85 4.77
C ASN A 183 -18.79 4.63 3.30
N HIS A 184 -18.43 3.40 2.90
CA HIS A 184 -18.22 3.06 1.49
C HIS A 184 -19.50 3.21 0.66
N ALA A 185 -20.65 2.79 1.23
CA ALA A 185 -21.95 3.02 0.60
C ALA A 185 -22.25 4.51 0.37
N ALA A 186 -21.92 5.36 1.34
CA ALA A 186 -22.12 6.81 1.23
C ALA A 186 -21.27 7.39 0.07
N VAL A 187 -20.02 6.97 -0.07
CA VAL A 187 -19.17 7.39 -1.19
C VAL A 187 -19.75 6.93 -2.53
N ALA A 188 -20.12 5.65 -2.65
CA ALA A 188 -20.69 5.10 -3.87
C ALA A 188 -21.96 5.84 -4.30
N ASN A 189 -22.88 6.07 -3.35
CA ASN A 189 -24.14 6.77 -3.59
C ASN A 189 -23.93 8.22 -4.04
N ALA A 190 -23.01 8.96 -3.40
CA ALA A 190 -22.69 10.34 -3.79
C ALA A 190 -22.08 10.43 -5.20
N ILE A 191 -21.23 9.45 -5.59
CA ILE A 191 -20.70 9.35 -6.95
C ILE A 191 -21.82 9.03 -7.95
N LEU A 192 -22.72 8.11 -7.61
CA LEU A 192 -23.89 7.78 -8.44
C LEU A 192 -24.78 8.99 -8.67
N ALA A 193 -25.05 9.76 -7.61
CA ALA A 193 -25.86 10.97 -7.67
C ALA A 193 -25.18 12.11 -8.43
N GLY A 194 -23.88 12.01 -8.71
CA GLY A 194 -23.10 13.08 -9.33
C GLY A 194 -22.89 14.28 -8.40
N GLU A 195 -22.67 14.05 -7.12
CA GLU A 195 -22.52 15.05 -6.06
C GLU A 195 -21.05 15.17 -5.61
N PRO A 196 -20.22 16.05 -6.23
CA PRO A 196 -18.78 16.12 -5.93
C PRO A 196 -18.45 16.44 -4.47
N THR A 197 -19.18 17.38 -3.87
CA THR A 197 -18.98 17.77 -2.46
C THR A 197 -19.38 16.61 -1.54
N GLY A 198 -20.51 15.96 -1.80
CA GLY A 198 -20.96 14.81 -1.03
C GLY A 198 -19.98 13.65 -1.11
N ALA A 199 -19.46 13.34 -2.32
CA ALA A 199 -18.48 12.28 -2.52
C ALA A 199 -17.16 12.55 -1.79
N ARG A 200 -16.69 13.82 -1.79
CA ARG A 200 -15.51 14.24 -1.02
C ARG A 200 -15.73 13.99 0.46
N SER A 201 -16.79 14.55 1.03
CA SER A 201 -17.04 14.44 2.47
C SER A 201 -17.29 13.01 2.92
N ALA A 202 -17.98 12.21 2.12
CA ALA A 202 -18.15 10.79 2.40
C ALA A 202 -16.81 10.03 2.42
N MET A 203 -15.90 10.32 1.49
CA MET A 203 -14.56 9.71 1.48
C MET A 203 -13.72 10.17 2.67
N GLU A 204 -13.79 11.44 3.06
CA GLU A 204 -13.13 11.94 4.28
C GLU A 204 -13.64 11.21 5.53
N CYS A 205 -14.93 10.97 5.65
CA CYS A 205 -15.52 10.18 6.75
C CYS A 205 -15.03 8.73 6.73
N LEU A 206 -14.99 8.11 5.54
CA LEU A 206 -14.53 6.73 5.37
C LEU A 206 -13.08 6.56 5.84
N LEU A 207 -12.18 7.43 5.39
CA LEU A 207 -10.75 7.37 5.74
C LEU A 207 -10.52 7.75 7.21
N GLY A 208 -11.23 8.76 7.73
CA GLY A 208 -11.15 9.15 9.13
C GLY A 208 -11.60 8.04 10.09
N PHE A 209 -12.52 7.17 9.68
CA PHE A 209 -12.88 5.97 10.46
C PHE A 209 -11.69 5.02 10.59
N THR A 210 -10.99 4.73 9.50
CA THR A 210 -9.80 3.86 9.49
C THR A 210 -8.66 4.48 10.30
N GLU A 211 -8.37 5.77 10.07
CA GLU A 211 -7.32 6.51 10.79
C GLU A 211 -7.55 6.49 12.31
N LYS A 212 -8.79 6.73 12.74
CA LYS A 212 -9.16 6.68 14.16
C LYS A 212 -8.92 5.30 14.76
N HIS A 213 -9.32 4.24 14.06
CA HIS A 213 -9.08 2.86 14.50
C HIS A 213 -7.58 2.56 14.65
N LEU A 214 -6.77 2.92 13.65
CA LEU A 214 -5.31 2.79 13.71
C LEU A 214 -4.69 3.60 14.87
N ALA A 215 -5.29 4.73 15.23
CA ALA A 215 -4.84 5.54 16.36
C ALA A 215 -5.19 4.93 17.71
N GLU A 216 -6.34 4.24 17.84
CA GLU A 216 -6.85 3.65 19.08
C GLU A 216 -6.21 2.28 19.37
N ASP A 217 -5.95 1.46 18.38
CA ASP A 217 -5.36 0.11 18.52
C ASP A 217 -3.93 0.13 19.05
N ALA A 218 -3.28 1.28 19.05
CA ALA A 218 -1.94 1.51 19.62
C ALA A 218 -1.85 1.39 21.14
N GLY A 219 -2.95 1.19 21.86
CA GLY A 219 -3.01 0.95 23.31
C GLY A 219 -3.02 -0.54 23.69
N MET A 220 -3.20 -1.46 22.75
CA MET A 220 -3.21 -2.90 23.04
C MET A 220 -1.92 -3.58 22.53
N PRO A 221 -1.32 -4.50 23.35
CA PRO A 221 -0.22 -5.32 22.86
C PRO A 221 -0.73 -6.20 21.70
N PRO A 222 0.14 -6.61 20.75
CA PRO A 222 -0.28 -7.37 19.57
C PRO A 222 -1.15 -8.54 19.97
N SER A 223 -2.34 -8.57 19.43
CA SER A 223 -3.37 -9.56 19.72
C SER A 223 -2.81 -10.97 19.56
N ALA A 224 -2.97 -11.79 20.60
CA ALA A 224 -2.63 -13.21 20.64
C ALA A 224 -3.49 -14.09 19.69
N ALA A 225 -4.04 -13.50 18.61
CA ALA A 225 -4.96 -14.15 17.69
C ALA A 225 -4.30 -15.16 16.73
N HIS A 226 -2.96 -15.25 16.70
CA HIS A 226 -2.26 -16.18 15.80
C HIS A 226 -1.68 -17.44 16.47
N GLN A 227 -2.02 -17.71 17.75
CA GLN A 227 -1.52 -18.91 18.48
C GLN A 227 -2.56 -20.01 18.71
N LYS A 228 -3.62 -20.11 17.95
CA LYS A 228 -4.51 -21.29 18.01
C LYS A 228 -4.75 -21.86 16.62
N LYS A 229 -3.78 -22.64 16.13
CA LYS A 229 -3.95 -23.85 15.28
C LYS A 229 -2.58 -24.51 15.12
N GLN A 230 -2.20 -25.32 16.07
CA GLN A 230 -1.49 -26.57 15.83
C GLN A 230 -2.47 -27.71 16.10
#